data_2198a7855f4b11b470ede0d043e1fdf0
#
_entry.id   2198a7855f4b11b470ede0d043e1fdf0
#
_cell.length_a   1.000
_cell.length_b   1.000
_cell.length_c   1.000
_cell.angle_alpha   90.00
_cell.angle_beta   90.00
_cell.angle_gamma   90.00
#
_symmetry.space_group_name_H-M   'P 1'
#
loop_
_entity.id
_entity.type
_entity.pdbx_description
1 polymer ?
#
loop_
_entity_poly.entity_id
_entity_poly.type
_entity_poly.pdbx_seq_one_letter_code
_entity_poly.pdbx_strand_id
1 'polypeptide(L)'
;MRNVLITGATGFLGGAALSYILKEKSECQLLLLIRGESTKHAVMRVNENLRKFQLAETLINRISSDNILLGDLTAPDFFLEDCRLNAITDVINCAHITSSGNNPFIWTGYVAAMLRFVDRMSQAPSL
;
A
#
# COMPACT_ATOMS: atom_id res chain seq x y z
N MET A 1 -17.48 8.65 1.98
CA MET A 1 -16.14 8.54 2.58
C MET A 1 -15.23 7.79 1.61
N ARG A 2 -14.05 8.30 1.41
CA ARG A 2 -13.05 7.65 0.57
C ARG A 2 -12.30 6.59 1.37
N ASN A 3 -12.12 5.44 0.75
CA ASN A 3 -11.29 4.35 1.25
C ASN A 3 -10.13 4.17 0.25
N VAL A 4 -8.94 4.55 0.67
CA VAL A 4 -7.78 4.62 -0.21
C VAL A 4 -6.83 3.46 0.07
N LEU A 5 -6.54 2.67 -0.94
CA LEU A 5 -5.50 1.64 -0.88
C LEU A 5 -4.22 2.22 -1.45
N ILE A 6 -3.14 2.14 -0.68
CA ILE A 6 -1.82 2.60 -1.12
C ILE A 6 -0.87 1.40 -1.14
N THR A 7 -0.19 1.22 -2.26
CA THR A 7 0.94 0.30 -2.35
C THR A 7 2.24 1.09 -2.38
N GLY A 8 3.30 0.53 -1.86
CA GLY A 8 4.61 1.19 -1.85
C GLY A 8 4.77 2.29 -0.81
N ALA A 9 3.97 2.27 0.27
CA ALA A 9 4.01 3.32 1.30
C ALA A 9 5.31 3.37 2.10
N THR A 10 6.15 2.36 2.00
CA THR A 10 7.49 2.35 2.61
C THR A 10 8.57 2.90 1.68
N GLY A 11 8.23 3.25 0.44
CA GLY A 11 9.12 3.87 -0.52
C GLY A 11 8.99 5.39 -0.56
N PHE A 12 9.70 6.01 -1.48
CA PHE A 12 9.73 7.47 -1.58
C PHE A 12 8.39 8.04 -2.05
N LEU A 13 7.89 7.60 -3.20
CA LEU A 13 6.64 8.14 -3.75
C LEU A 13 5.43 7.79 -2.88
N GLY A 14 5.35 6.54 -2.45
CA GLY A 14 4.25 6.08 -1.59
C GLY A 14 4.26 6.76 -0.24
N GLY A 15 5.45 6.95 0.34
CA GLY A 15 5.60 7.68 1.59
C GLY A 15 5.23 9.15 1.46
N ALA A 16 5.61 9.78 0.34
CA ALA A 16 5.22 11.17 0.07
C ALA A 16 3.71 11.32 -0.08
N ALA A 17 3.07 10.41 -0.83
CA ALA A 17 1.62 10.39 -1.00
C ALA A 17 0.90 10.23 0.34
N LEU A 18 1.34 9.26 1.15
CA LEU A 18 0.77 9.01 2.47
C LEU A 18 0.95 10.22 3.39
N SER A 19 2.13 10.83 3.41
CA SER A 19 2.39 12.03 4.19
C SER A 19 1.47 13.18 3.79
N TYR A 20 1.26 13.37 2.51
CA TYR A 20 0.36 14.40 2.01
C TYR A 20 -1.07 14.17 2.49
N ILE A 21 -1.57 12.93 2.36
CA ILE A 21 -2.92 12.59 2.80
C ILE A 21 -3.10 12.80 4.30
N LEU A 22 -2.10 12.42 5.09
CA LEU A 22 -2.16 12.59 6.55
C LEU A 22 -2.14 14.06 6.98
N LYS A 23 -1.46 14.92 6.23
CA LYS A 23 -1.43 16.36 6.49
C LYS A 23 -2.74 17.03 6.10
N GLU A 24 -3.40 16.55 5.05
CA GLU A 24 -4.69 17.07 4.65
C GLU A 24 -5.75 16.62 5.65
N LYS A 25 -6.68 17.50 5.97
CA LYS A 25 -7.77 17.20 6.92
C LYS A 25 -8.92 16.47 6.23
N SER A 26 -8.62 15.65 5.24
CA SER A 26 -9.64 14.88 4.54
C SER A 26 -10.03 13.65 5.36
N GLU A 27 -11.32 13.39 5.42
CA GLU A 27 -11.85 12.17 6.02
C GLU A 27 -11.69 11.02 5.02
N CYS A 28 -10.57 10.33 5.09
CA CYS A 28 -10.40 9.11 4.33
C CYS A 28 -9.88 7.99 5.22
N GLN A 29 -10.30 6.78 4.91
CA GLN A 29 -9.75 5.59 5.53
C GLN A 29 -8.63 5.06 4.66
N LEU A 30 -7.56 4.64 5.30
CA LEU A 30 -6.36 4.18 4.62
C LEU A 30 -6.18 2.68 4.81
N LEU A 31 -5.86 1.99 3.73
CA LEU A 31 -5.42 0.61 3.74
C LEU A 31 -4.08 0.56 3.02
N LEU A 32 -3.05 0.07 3.71
CA LEU A 32 -1.68 0.08 3.22
C LEU A 32 -1.23 -1.35 2.96
N LEU A 33 -0.91 -1.65 1.72
CA LEU A 33 -0.32 -2.95 1.37
C LEU A 33 1.17 -2.92 1.68
N ILE A 34 1.56 -3.64 2.70
CA ILE A 34 2.94 -3.62 3.22
C ILE A 34 3.45 -5.05 3.38
N ARG A 35 4.69 -5.28 2.95
CA ARG A 35 5.40 -6.51 3.25
C ARG A 35 5.90 -6.46 4.68
N GLY A 36 5.79 -7.56 5.40
CA GLY A 36 6.29 -7.63 6.77
C GLY A 36 5.97 -8.98 7.40
N GLU A 37 6.64 -9.27 8.50
CA GLU A 37 6.43 -10.49 9.26
C GLU A 37 5.13 -10.47 10.06
N SER A 38 4.65 -9.27 10.39
CA SER A 38 3.43 -9.05 11.15
C SER A 38 2.90 -7.65 10.87
N THR A 39 1.65 -7.41 11.27
CA THR A 39 1.06 -6.06 11.16
C THR A 39 1.83 -5.05 12.00
N LYS A 40 2.30 -5.46 13.18
CA LYS A 40 3.12 -4.60 14.05
C LYS A 40 4.43 -4.20 13.35
N HIS A 41 5.11 -5.14 12.74
CA HIS A 41 6.33 -4.88 11.98
C HIS A 41 6.06 -3.94 10.81
N ALA A 42 4.96 -4.16 10.11
CA ALA A 42 4.56 -3.30 8.99
C ALA A 42 4.28 -1.86 9.45
N VAL A 43 3.59 -1.67 10.57
CA VAL A 43 3.36 -0.34 11.15
C VAL A 43 4.68 0.36 11.46
N MET A 44 5.63 -0.35 12.05
CA MET A 44 6.95 0.21 12.35
C MET A 44 7.66 0.68 11.09
N ARG A 45 7.62 -0.11 10.02
CA ARG A 45 8.26 0.24 8.74
C ARG A 45 7.65 1.50 8.14
N VAL A 46 6.33 1.60 8.17
CA VAL A 46 5.62 2.78 7.66
C VAL A 46 5.98 4.01 8.50
N ASN A 47 5.96 3.88 9.82
CA ASN A 47 6.25 4.99 10.73
C ASN A 47 7.67 5.51 10.54
N GLU A 48 8.65 4.62 10.41
CA GLU A 48 10.04 5.02 10.14
C GLU A 48 10.15 5.78 8.83
N ASN A 49 9.45 5.34 7.80
CA ASN A 49 9.47 6.02 6.51
C ASN A 49 8.82 7.40 6.60
N LEU A 50 7.69 7.52 7.31
CA LEU A 50 7.00 8.80 7.48
C LEU A 50 7.85 9.82 8.23
N ARG A 51 8.68 9.39 9.18
CA ARG A 51 9.60 10.29 9.90
C ARG A 51 10.61 10.94 8.97
N LYS A 52 10.99 10.27 7.89
CA LYS A 52 11.90 10.84 6.89
C LYS A 52 11.27 12.03 6.14
N PHE A 53 9.95 12.13 6.14
CA PHE A 53 9.21 13.23 5.53
C PHE A 53 8.91 14.35 6.54
N GLN A 54 9.50 14.29 7.74
CA GLN A 54 9.34 15.29 8.81
C GLN A 54 7.88 15.47 9.23
N LEU A 55 7.11 14.39 9.17
CA LEU A 55 5.73 14.39 9.60
C LEU A 55 5.64 14.42 11.13
N ALA A 56 4.67 15.17 11.66
CA ALA A 56 4.46 15.24 13.12
C ALA A 56 4.05 13.87 13.67
N GLU A 57 4.56 13.51 14.84
CA GLU A 57 4.26 12.22 15.49
C GLU A 57 2.76 12.00 15.70
N THR A 58 2.00 13.05 15.96
CA THR A 58 0.55 12.96 16.11
C THR A 58 -0.13 12.44 14.85
N LEU A 59 0.39 12.78 13.67
CA LEU A 59 -0.11 12.29 12.40
C LEU A 59 0.38 10.87 12.11
N ILE A 60 1.63 10.57 12.43
CA ILE A 60 2.20 9.22 12.27
C ILE A 60 1.40 8.21 13.11
N ASN A 61 1.04 8.60 14.33
CA ASN A 61 0.30 7.73 15.25
C ASN A 61 -1.12 7.42 14.80
N ARG A 62 -1.64 8.07 13.76
CA ARG A 62 -2.91 7.70 13.16
C ARG A 62 -2.84 6.36 12.41
N ILE A 63 -1.64 5.92 12.05
CA ILE A 63 -1.46 4.62 11.40
C ILE A 63 -1.39 3.53 12.46
N SER A 64 -2.31 2.58 12.39
CA SER A 64 -2.40 1.44 13.30
C SER A 64 -2.43 0.14 12.51
N SER A 65 -2.48 -0.97 13.22
CA SER A 65 -2.59 -2.30 12.60
C SER A 65 -3.82 -2.44 11.72
N ASP A 66 -4.90 -1.71 12.03
CA ASP A 66 -6.13 -1.75 11.23
C ASP A 66 -5.95 -1.16 9.83
N ASN A 67 -4.92 -0.34 9.64
CA ASN A 67 -4.60 0.24 8.34
C ASN A 67 -3.71 -0.67 7.48
N ILE A 68 -3.30 -1.82 7.99
CA ILE A 68 -2.34 -2.68 7.31
C ILE A 68 -3.04 -3.84 6.62
N LEU A 69 -2.71 -4.03 5.36
CA LEU A 69 -2.95 -5.24 4.60
C LEU A 69 -1.59 -5.86 4.35
N LEU A 70 -1.29 -6.95 5.06
CA LEU A 70 -0.03 -7.66 4.86
C LEU A 70 -0.03 -8.37 3.53
N GLY A 71 0.97 -8.13 2.72
CA GLY A 71 1.08 -8.79 1.45
C GLY A 71 2.20 -8.24 0.59
N ASP A 72 2.44 -8.95 -0.50
CA ASP A 72 3.47 -8.64 -1.48
C ASP A 72 2.82 -8.69 -2.86
N LEU A 73 2.96 -7.63 -3.66
CA LEU A 73 2.42 -7.59 -5.01
C LEU A 73 3.03 -8.68 -5.92
N THR A 74 4.23 -9.16 -5.61
CA THR A 74 4.84 -10.25 -6.36
C THR A 74 4.26 -11.62 -6.00
N ALA A 75 3.49 -11.70 -4.90
CA ALA A 75 2.81 -12.92 -4.45
C ALA A 75 1.38 -12.58 -4.02
N PRO A 76 0.49 -12.23 -4.97
CA PRO A 76 -0.80 -11.62 -4.64
C PRO A 76 -1.85 -12.58 -4.10
N ASP A 77 -1.65 -13.88 -4.15
CA ASP A 77 -2.68 -14.87 -3.86
C ASP A 77 -3.33 -14.72 -2.48
N PHE A 78 -2.56 -14.27 -1.49
CA PHE A 78 -3.08 -14.18 -0.12
C PHE A 78 -3.86 -12.91 0.14
N PHE A 79 -3.32 -11.75 -0.21
CA PHE A 79 -3.98 -10.49 0.14
C PHE A 79 -5.17 -10.17 -0.76
N LEU A 80 -5.23 -10.70 -1.98
CA LEU A 80 -6.34 -10.40 -2.90
C LEU A 80 -7.68 -10.93 -2.42
N GLU A 81 -7.70 -11.85 -1.46
CA GLU A 81 -8.92 -12.39 -0.87
C GLU A 81 -9.46 -11.56 0.29
N ASP A 82 -8.73 -10.55 0.74
CA ASP A 82 -9.16 -9.71 1.84
C ASP A 82 -10.43 -8.93 1.48
N CYS A 83 -11.47 -9.08 2.31
CA CYS A 83 -12.77 -8.48 2.04
C CYS A 83 -12.74 -6.95 2.11
N ARG A 84 -11.77 -6.35 2.79
CA ARG A 84 -11.62 -4.90 2.87
C ARG A 84 -11.38 -4.27 1.50
N LEU A 85 -10.85 -5.04 0.54
CA LEU A 85 -10.64 -4.57 -0.82
C LEU A 85 -11.96 -4.19 -1.52
N ASN A 86 -13.07 -4.79 -1.13
CA ASN A 86 -14.37 -4.48 -1.73
C ASN A 86 -14.87 -3.08 -1.39
N ALA A 87 -14.40 -2.50 -0.31
CA ALA A 87 -14.78 -1.15 0.13
C ALA A 87 -13.86 -0.06 -0.44
N ILE A 88 -12.81 -0.41 -1.15
CA ILE A 88 -11.84 0.55 -1.70
C ILE A 88 -12.50 1.40 -2.78
N THR A 89 -12.30 2.71 -2.69
CA THR A 89 -12.80 3.68 -3.67
C THR A 89 -11.68 4.23 -4.56
N ASP A 90 -10.45 4.26 -4.07
CA ASP A 90 -9.31 4.84 -4.78
C ASP A 90 -8.07 3.99 -4.53
N VAL A 91 -7.26 3.80 -5.56
CA VAL A 91 -5.98 3.08 -5.43
C VAL A 91 -4.84 4.00 -5.86
N ILE A 92 -3.84 4.11 -5.00
CA ILE A 92 -2.58 4.78 -5.31
C ILE A 92 -1.49 3.70 -5.33
N ASN A 93 -1.06 3.34 -6.52
CA ASN A 93 -0.10 2.26 -6.70
C ASN A 93 1.30 2.82 -6.96
N CYS A 94 2.11 2.86 -5.91
CA CYS A 94 3.49 3.34 -5.95
C CYS A 94 4.53 2.23 -5.83
N ALA A 95 4.09 0.98 -5.64
CA ALA A 95 5.02 -0.14 -5.60
C ALA A 95 5.58 -0.43 -6.98
N HIS A 96 6.88 -0.65 -7.06
CA HIS A 96 7.55 -1.00 -8.31
C HIS A 96 8.77 -1.86 -8.02
N ILE A 97 9.24 -2.57 -9.06
CA ILE A 97 10.50 -3.31 -8.97
C ILE A 97 11.64 -2.32 -9.17
N THR A 98 12.52 -2.24 -8.18
CA THR A 98 13.70 -1.36 -8.22
C THR A 98 14.93 -2.02 -8.85
N SER A 99 14.84 -3.31 -9.19
CA SER A 99 15.93 -4.04 -9.82
C SER A 99 16.13 -3.53 -11.25
N SER A 100 17.35 -3.08 -11.54
CA SER A 100 17.76 -2.67 -12.89
C SER A 100 18.29 -3.83 -13.73
N GLY A 101 18.14 -5.06 -13.24
CA GLY A 101 18.62 -6.24 -13.95
C GLY A 101 17.77 -6.59 -15.17
N ASN A 102 18.41 -7.11 -16.23
CA ASN A 102 17.74 -7.60 -17.43
C ASN A 102 17.19 -9.03 -17.25
N ASN A 103 16.76 -9.40 -16.06
CA ASN A 103 16.19 -10.72 -15.84
C ASN A 103 14.73 -10.74 -16.32
N PRO A 104 14.44 -11.40 -17.47
CA PRO A 104 13.07 -11.42 -18.00
C PRO A 104 12.07 -12.08 -17.05
N PHE A 105 12.53 -12.91 -16.13
CA PHE A 105 11.70 -13.58 -15.15
C PHE A 105 11.08 -12.58 -14.16
N ILE A 106 11.85 -11.57 -13.75
CA ILE A 106 11.36 -10.52 -12.86
C ILE A 106 10.24 -9.73 -13.52
N TRP A 107 10.44 -9.35 -14.77
CA TRP A 107 9.45 -8.59 -15.53
C TRP A 107 8.18 -9.39 -15.77
N THR A 108 8.31 -10.65 -16.20
CA THR A 108 7.16 -11.51 -16.49
C THR A 108 6.35 -11.77 -15.22
N GLY A 109 7.01 -12.11 -14.11
CA GLY A 109 6.35 -12.35 -12.83
C GLY A 109 5.68 -11.11 -12.29
N TYR A 110 6.35 -9.96 -12.37
CA TYR A 110 5.79 -8.69 -11.90
C TYR A 110 4.57 -8.27 -12.71
N VAL A 111 4.65 -8.36 -14.04
CA VAL A 111 3.53 -8.00 -14.92
C VAL A 111 2.34 -8.90 -14.64
N ALA A 112 2.55 -10.21 -14.52
CA ALA A 112 1.48 -11.15 -14.22
C ALA A 112 0.82 -10.84 -12.87
N ALA A 113 1.61 -10.56 -11.84
CA ALA A 113 1.10 -10.21 -10.51
C ALA A 113 0.34 -8.89 -10.55
N MET A 114 0.85 -7.90 -11.26
CA MET A 114 0.18 -6.60 -11.40
C MET A 114 -1.16 -6.73 -12.14
N LEU A 115 -1.22 -7.55 -13.18
CA LEU A 115 -2.47 -7.80 -13.90
C LEU A 115 -3.50 -8.46 -13.00
N ARG A 116 -3.09 -9.39 -12.14
CA ARG A 116 -4.00 -10.02 -11.17
C ARG A 116 -4.51 -9.00 -10.15
N PHE A 117 -3.65 -8.13 -9.69
CA PHE A 117 -4.03 -7.05 -8.77
C PHE A 117 -5.04 -6.09 -9.42
N VAL A 118 -4.76 -5.62 -10.63
CA VAL A 118 -5.66 -4.73 -11.36
C VAL A 118 -7.00 -5.40 -11.64
N ASP A 119 -6.97 -6.66 -12.04
CA ASP A 119 -8.20 -7.43 -12.30
C ASP A 119 -9.05 -7.53 -11.04
N ARG A 120 -8.44 -7.87 -9.90
CA ARG A 120 -9.16 -7.92 -8.61
C ARG A 120 -9.76 -6.58 -8.25
N MET A 121 -9.00 -5.50 -8.38
CA MET A 121 -9.49 -4.17 -8.01
C MET A 121 -10.59 -3.69 -8.96
N SER A 122 -10.53 -4.06 -10.24
CA SER A 122 -11.60 -3.72 -11.20
C SER A 122 -12.94 -4.36 -10.84
N GLN A 123 -12.93 -5.42 -10.04
CA GLN A 123 -14.14 -6.11 -9.57
C GLN A 123 -14.65 -5.54 -8.23
N ALA A 124 -13.92 -4.64 -7.60
CA ALA A 124 -14.35 -4.02 -6.35
C ALA A 124 -15.55 -3.10 -6.61
N PRO A 125 -16.69 -3.33 -5.96
CA PRO A 125 -17.92 -2.61 -6.30
C PRO A 125 -17.88 -1.11 -5.98
N SER A 126 -16.98 -0.69 -5.09
CA SER A 126 -16.88 0.71 -4.66
C SER A 126 -15.84 1.53 -5.44
N LEU A 127 -15.02 0.85 -6.23
CA LEU A 127 -13.94 1.50 -6.98
C LEU A 127 -14.48 2.40 -8.10
#